data_2e5f81579b1c0a4e1deeefb09319e42c
#
_entry.id   2e5f81579b1c0a4e1deeefb09319e42c
#
_cell.length_a   1.000
_cell.length_b   1.000
_cell.length_c   1.000
_cell.angle_alpha   90.00
_cell.angle_beta   90.00
_cell.angle_gamma   90.00
#
_symmetry.space_group_name_H-M   'P 1'
#
loop_
_entity.id
_entity.type
_entity.pdbx_description
1 polymer ?
#
loop_
_entity_poly.entity_id
_entity_poly.type
_entity_poly.pdbx_seq_one_letter_code
_entity_poly.pdbx_strand_id
1 'polypeptide(L)'
;KIPPDLAADIIYKWGGMYNAYVVTDITGGMGVATSRKLQELGYKDLYVEGINTADKWKYNNNTQNKIPGLAFNNKRVQIISAFEEALRHDFIVRSKRLLNEMYTFVYINGRPNHMKGKHDDLIMALAMALYVGEHSFTDLNKANDLTKAMLDGWTSNSHENSDMPSSEPVFGVTGAGNNEIKKQYIENSWLFTKRR
;
A
#
# COMPACT_ATOMS: atom_id res chain seq x y z
N LYS A 1 1.40 -20.49 -19.98
CA LYS A 1 2.08 -19.45 -19.16
C LYS A 1 2.02 -18.13 -19.92
N ILE A 2 1.68 -17.05 -19.25
CA ILE A 2 1.63 -15.71 -19.83
C ILE A 2 3.06 -15.13 -19.75
N PRO A 3 3.62 -14.58 -20.85
CA PRO A 3 4.90 -13.88 -20.82
C PRO A 3 4.85 -12.65 -19.90
N PRO A 4 5.99 -12.22 -19.31
CA PRO A 4 6.02 -11.10 -18.34
C PRO A 4 5.55 -9.76 -18.91
N ASP A 5 5.82 -9.50 -20.18
CA ASP A 5 5.39 -8.31 -20.92
C ASP A 5 3.88 -8.22 -21.05
N LEU A 6 3.24 -9.32 -21.52
CA LEU A 6 1.79 -9.39 -21.60
C LEU A 6 1.12 -9.35 -20.21
N ALA A 7 1.75 -9.96 -19.20
CA ALA A 7 1.27 -9.86 -17.83
C ALA A 7 1.29 -8.41 -17.35
N ALA A 8 2.36 -7.66 -17.64
CA ALA A 8 2.46 -6.25 -17.30
C ALA A 8 1.39 -5.39 -17.99
N ASP A 9 1.10 -5.63 -19.27
CA ASP A 9 0.05 -4.91 -20.00
C ASP A 9 -1.34 -5.16 -19.39
N ILE A 10 -1.62 -6.41 -19.00
CA ILE A 10 -2.87 -6.77 -18.32
C ILE A 10 -2.97 -6.07 -16.97
N ILE A 11 -1.90 -6.09 -16.17
CA ILE A 11 -1.85 -5.45 -14.86
C ILE A 11 -1.98 -3.93 -15.00
N TYR A 12 -1.31 -3.32 -15.97
CA TYR A 12 -1.41 -1.90 -16.25
C TYR A 12 -2.85 -1.47 -16.55
N LYS A 13 -3.53 -2.22 -17.42
CA LYS A 13 -4.93 -1.96 -17.78
C LYS A 13 -5.87 -2.09 -16.58
N TRP A 14 -5.83 -3.22 -15.89
CA TRP A 14 -6.72 -3.47 -14.76
C TRP A 14 -6.37 -2.64 -13.54
N GLY A 15 -5.08 -2.51 -13.25
CA GLY A 15 -4.60 -1.67 -12.15
C GLY A 15 -4.99 -0.21 -12.32
N GLY A 16 -4.87 0.34 -13.53
CA GLY A 16 -5.31 1.70 -13.83
C GLY A 16 -6.83 1.88 -13.70
N MET A 17 -7.61 0.87 -14.13
CA MET A 17 -9.08 0.90 -14.03
C MET A 17 -9.57 0.92 -12.57
N TYR A 18 -8.85 0.24 -11.67
CA TYR A 18 -9.23 0.15 -10.25
C TYR A 18 -8.43 1.09 -9.33
N ASN A 19 -7.54 1.92 -9.86
CA ASN A 19 -6.58 2.70 -9.07
C ASN A 19 -5.83 1.81 -8.06
N ALA A 20 -5.41 0.64 -8.51
CA ALA A 20 -4.87 -0.38 -7.62
C ALA A 20 -3.41 -0.12 -7.25
N TYR A 21 -3.08 -0.32 -5.98
CA TYR A 21 -1.71 -0.43 -5.53
C TYR A 21 -1.20 -1.84 -5.85
N VAL A 22 -0.23 -1.94 -6.74
CA VAL A 22 0.23 -3.22 -7.30
C VAL A 22 1.48 -3.70 -6.59
N VAL A 23 1.45 -4.94 -6.13
CA VAL A 23 2.61 -5.65 -5.61
C VAL A 23 2.92 -6.86 -6.48
N THR A 24 4.16 -6.96 -6.94
CA THR A 24 4.66 -8.09 -7.74
C THR A 24 5.60 -8.95 -6.90
N ASP A 25 5.54 -10.26 -7.09
CA ASP A 25 6.55 -11.17 -6.52
C ASP A 25 7.86 -11.05 -7.30
N ILE A 26 8.89 -10.52 -6.67
CA ILE A 26 10.23 -10.38 -7.27
C ILE A 26 11.22 -11.45 -6.81
N THR A 27 10.75 -12.52 -6.17
CA THR A 27 11.59 -13.65 -5.76
C THR A 27 12.19 -14.38 -6.97
N GLY A 28 11.47 -14.38 -8.10
CA GLY A 28 11.89 -15.01 -9.36
C GLY A 28 12.02 -14.01 -10.51
N GLY A 29 12.78 -14.38 -11.53
CA GLY A 29 13.07 -13.54 -12.69
C GLY A 29 11.85 -13.05 -13.47
N MET A 30 10.76 -13.84 -13.49
CA MET A 30 9.51 -13.47 -14.19
C MET A 30 8.84 -12.24 -13.55
N GLY A 31 8.74 -12.21 -12.24
CA GLY A 31 8.16 -11.07 -11.54
C GLY A 31 9.00 -9.80 -11.64
N VAL A 32 10.34 -9.95 -11.62
CA VAL A 32 11.27 -8.84 -11.87
C VAL A 32 11.05 -8.24 -13.27
N ALA A 33 10.91 -9.08 -14.30
CA ALA A 33 10.68 -8.63 -15.67
C ALA A 33 9.32 -7.92 -15.80
N THR A 34 8.26 -8.47 -15.20
CA THR A 34 6.92 -7.83 -15.16
C THR A 34 6.97 -6.48 -14.46
N SER A 35 7.66 -6.40 -13.32
CA SER A 35 7.79 -5.17 -12.55
C SER A 35 8.53 -4.07 -13.31
N ARG A 36 9.64 -4.41 -13.97
CA ARG A 36 10.37 -3.47 -14.83
C ARG A 36 9.51 -2.97 -15.98
N LYS A 37 8.76 -3.86 -16.61
CA LYS A 37 7.84 -3.48 -17.68
C LYS A 37 6.74 -2.54 -17.21
N LEU A 38 6.20 -2.73 -16.01
CA LEU A 38 5.25 -1.80 -15.40
C LEU A 38 5.87 -0.42 -15.13
N GLN A 39 7.15 -0.37 -14.70
CA GLN A 39 7.87 0.90 -14.57
C GLN A 39 8.05 1.60 -15.93
N GLU A 40 8.43 0.86 -16.98
CA GLU A 40 8.54 1.40 -18.35
C GLU A 40 7.22 1.96 -18.87
N LEU A 41 6.09 1.30 -18.56
CA LEU A 41 4.74 1.76 -18.87
C LEU A 41 4.30 2.96 -18.03
N GLY A 42 5.08 3.37 -17.04
CA GLY A 42 4.79 4.52 -16.17
C GLY A 42 3.70 4.26 -15.14
N TYR A 43 3.50 3.00 -14.71
CA TYR A 43 2.56 2.69 -13.63
C TYR A 43 3.05 3.28 -12.30
N LYS A 44 2.25 4.16 -11.69
CA LYS A 44 2.70 5.00 -10.55
C LYS A 44 2.59 4.29 -9.20
N ASP A 45 1.59 3.42 -9.04
CA ASP A 45 1.22 2.83 -7.75
C ASP A 45 1.80 1.42 -7.59
N LEU A 46 3.14 1.32 -7.69
CA LEU A 46 3.89 0.10 -7.44
C LEU A 46 4.41 0.06 -6.01
N TYR A 47 4.28 -1.09 -5.38
CA TYR A 47 4.90 -1.35 -4.08
C TYR A 47 6.42 -1.49 -4.23
N VAL A 48 7.17 -0.82 -3.35
CA VAL A 48 8.62 -0.96 -3.24
C VAL A 48 8.98 -1.32 -1.81
N GLU A 49 9.66 -2.42 -1.64
CA GLU A 49 10.07 -2.89 -0.32
C GLU A 49 11.01 -1.89 0.38
N GLY A 50 10.70 -1.58 1.65
CA GLY A 50 11.50 -0.65 2.45
C GLY A 50 11.30 0.83 2.14
N ILE A 51 10.25 1.18 1.40
CA ILE A 51 9.82 2.57 1.21
C ILE A 51 8.41 2.71 1.75
N ASN A 52 8.24 3.56 2.76
CA ASN A 52 6.94 3.86 3.31
C ASN A 52 6.09 4.59 2.27
N THR A 53 4.81 4.30 2.25
CA THR A 53 3.84 4.94 1.33
C THR A 53 3.83 6.46 1.47
N ALA A 54 4.11 6.98 2.68
CA ALA A 54 4.25 8.40 2.97
C ALA A 54 5.49 9.06 2.32
N ASP A 55 6.52 8.27 2.00
CA ASP A 55 7.78 8.74 1.43
C ASP A 55 7.84 8.55 -0.10
N LYS A 56 6.71 8.31 -0.77
CA LYS A 56 6.64 8.13 -2.24
C LYS A 56 7.29 9.30 -3.01
N TRP A 57 7.26 10.51 -2.46
CA TRP A 57 7.91 11.68 -3.08
C TRP A 57 9.45 11.62 -3.05
N LYS A 58 10.04 10.90 -2.09
CA LYS A 58 11.49 10.65 -2.02
C LYS A 58 11.96 9.60 -3.03
N TYR A 59 11.00 8.90 -3.64
CA TYR A 59 11.27 7.83 -4.60
C TYR A 59 12.04 8.31 -5.83
N ASN A 60 11.82 9.55 -6.26
CA ASN A 60 12.38 10.07 -7.50
C ASN A 60 13.89 10.32 -7.48
N ASN A 61 14.53 10.49 -6.32
CA ASN A 61 15.91 10.94 -6.27
C ASN A 61 16.94 9.86 -5.89
N ASN A 62 16.56 8.81 -5.14
CA ASN A 62 17.54 7.81 -4.65
C ASN A 62 17.16 6.35 -4.97
N THR A 63 16.05 6.09 -5.64
CA THR A 63 15.48 4.74 -5.76
C THR A 63 15.35 4.23 -7.19
N GLN A 64 15.90 4.93 -8.18
CA GLN A 64 15.86 4.52 -9.60
C GLN A 64 16.42 3.11 -9.85
N ASN A 65 17.20 2.57 -8.92
CA ASN A 65 17.78 1.23 -9.00
C ASN A 65 17.01 0.14 -8.23
N LYS A 66 15.97 0.50 -7.43
CA LYS A 66 15.17 -0.51 -6.74
C LYS A 66 14.09 -1.06 -7.65
N ILE A 67 14.00 -2.38 -7.72
CA ILE A 67 12.95 -3.07 -8.45
C ILE A 67 11.69 -3.08 -7.57
N PRO A 68 10.56 -2.55 -8.07
CA PRO A 68 9.30 -2.62 -7.31
C PRO A 68 8.85 -4.06 -7.14
N GLY A 69 8.33 -4.38 -5.95
CA GLY A 69 7.81 -5.68 -5.63
C GLY A 69 8.20 -6.15 -4.23
N LEU A 70 7.82 -7.35 -3.90
CA LEU A 70 8.07 -8.02 -2.63
C LEU A 70 8.81 -9.34 -2.87
N ALA A 71 9.92 -9.56 -2.14
CA ALA A 71 10.64 -10.83 -2.17
C ALA A 71 10.19 -11.73 -1.01
N PHE A 72 9.78 -12.95 -1.29
CA PHE A 72 9.26 -13.88 -0.27
C PHE A 72 10.31 -14.44 0.67
N ASN A 73 11.53 -14.67 0.22
CA ASN A 73 12.52 -15.61 0.77
C ASN A 73 12.50 -15.70 2.33
N ASN A 74 12.60 -14.57 3.02
CA ASN A 74 12.65 -14.54 4.48
C ASN A 74 11.32 -14.11 5.13
N LYS A 75 10.30 -13.76 4.34
CA LYS A 75 9.02 -13.19 4.81
C LYS A 75 7.83 -14.10 4.60
N ARG A 76 8.03 -15.30 4.01
CA ARG A 76 6.92 -16.21 3.70
C ARG A 76 6.04 -16.49 4.92
N VAL A 77 6.64 -16.73 6.07
CA VAL A 77 5.89 -16.99 7.31
C VAL A 77 5.06 -15.79 7.72
N GLN A 78 5.62 -14.57 7.66
CA GLN A 78 4.92 -13.33 8.00
C GLN A 78 3.77 -13.03 7.03
N ILE A 79 4.00 -13.24 5.74
CA ILE A 79 2.99 -13.08 4.69
C ILE A 79 1.82 -14.04 4.88
N ILE A 80 2.10 -15.31 5.20
CA ILE A 80 1.06 -16.31 5.48
C ILE A 80 0.35 -16.00 6.80
N SER A 81 1.06 -15.51 7.82
CA SER A 81 0.44 -15.10 9.08
C SER A 81 -0.60 -13.99 8.90
N ALA A 82 -0.31 -13.00 8.04
CA ALA A 82 -1.29 -11.95 7.68
C ALA A 82 -2.54 -12.53 6.99
N PHE A 83 -2.36 -13.53 6.13
CA PHE A 83 -3.46 -14.25 5.51
C PHE A 83 -4.30 -15.03 6.53
N GLU A 84 -3.66 -15.78 7.45
CA GLU A 84 -4.34 -16.52 8.51
C GLU A 84 -5.10 -15.59 9.46
N GLU A 85 -4.54 -14.41 9.75
CA GLU A 85 -5.20 -13.39 10.57
C GLU A 85 -6.44 -12.85 9.87
N ALA A 86 -6.33 -12.49 8.59
CA ALA A 86 -7.47 -12.03 7.82
C ALA A 86 -8.61 -13.06 7.76
N LEU A 87 -8.29 -14.35 7.63
CA LEU A 87 -9.30 -15.43 7.66
C LEU A 87 -10.03 -15.53 9.00
N ARG A 88 -9.39 -15.15 10.11
CA ARG A 88 -10.03 -15.12 11.45
C ARG A 88 -10.93 -13.89 11.64
N HIS A 89 -10.71 -12.82 10.85
CA HIS A 89 -11.42 -11.54 10.93
C HIS A 89 -12.37 -11.31 9.74
N ASP A 90 -13.39 -12.15 9.60
CA ASP A 90 -14.52 -11.98 8.67
C ASP A 90 -14.15 -11.83 7.17
N PHE A 91 -12.97 -12.31 6.77
CA PHE A 91 -12.59 -12.32 5.37
C PHE A 91 -13.41 -13.37 4.58
N ILE A 92 -14.18 -12.92 3.59
CA ILE A 92 -15.04 -13.80 2.80
C ILE A 92 -14.32 -14.25 1.53
N VAL A 93 -14.00 -15.53 1.43
CA VAL A 93 -13.42 -16.14 0.23
C VAL A 93 -14.51 -16.35 -0.82
N ARG A 94 -14.50 -15.56 -1.90
CA ARG A 94 -15.49 -15.65 -3.00
C ARG A 94 -14.99 -16.48 -4.19
N SER A 95 -13.71 -16.77 -4.28
CA SER A 95 -13.11 -17.50 -5.39
C SER A 95 -13.09 -19.00 -5.13
N LYS A 96 -13.80 -19.79 -5.95
CA LYS A 96 -13.74 -21.27 -5.89
C LYS A 96 -12.33 -21.81 -6.15
N ARG A 97 -11.55 -21.15 -7.01
CA ARG A 97 -10.16 -21.57 -7.29
C ARG A 97 -9.27 -21.38 -6.07
N LEU A 98 -9.37 -20.22 -5.40
CA LEU A 98 -8.65 -19.97 -4.16
C LEU A 98 -9.04 -20.97 -3.08
N LEU A 99 -10.33 -21.24 -2.91
CA LEU A 99 -10.81 -22.23 -1.95
C LEU A 99 -10.22 -23.63 -2.21
N ASN A 100 -10.13 -24.05 -3.49
CA ASN A 100 -9.51 -25.32 -3.86
C ASN A 100 -7.99 -25.37 -3.53
N GLU A 101 -7.28 -24.26 -3.68
CA GLU A 101 -5.88 -24.18 -3.26
C GLU A 101 -5.76 -24.24 -1.74
N MET A 102 -6.65 -23.58 -0.99
CA MET A 102 -6.67 -23.62 0.47
C MET A 102 -6.86 -25.04 1.02
N TYR A 103 -7.69 -25.88 0.41
CA TYR A 103 -7.86 -27.28 0.80
C TYR A 103 -6.60 -28.14 0.65
N THR A 104 -5.69 -27.73 -0.19
CA THR A 104 -4.42 -28.44 -0.45
C THR A 104 -3.20 -27.75 0.15
N PHE A 105 -3.43 -26.69 0.93
CA PHE A 105 -2.38 -25.94 1.60
C PHE A 105 -2.21 -26.47 3.03
N VAL A 106 -1.04 -26.97 3.35
CA VAL A 106 -0.76 -27.69 4.61
C VAL A 106 0.61 -27.29 5.17
N TYR A 107 0.80 -27.56 6.44
CA TYR A 107 2.10 -27.42 7.07
C TYR A 107 2.95 -28.67 6.82
N ILE A 108 4.07 -28.52 6.11
CA ILE A 108 5.07 -29.57 5.86
C ILE A 108 6.36 -29.18 6.59
N ASN A 109 6.80 -30.02 7.53
CA ASN A 109 7.99 -29.75 8.36
C ASN A 109 7.95 -28.36 9.06
N GLY A 110 6.78 -27.97 9.56
CA GLY A 110 6.59 -26.70 10.24
C GLY A 110 6.57 -25.45 9.31
N ARG A 111 6.54 -25.65 8.01
CA ARG A 111 6.44 -24.56 7.02
C ARG A 111 5.15 -24.70 6.20
N PRO A 112 4.40 -23.59 6.01
CA PRO A 112 3.21 -23.61 5.18
C PRO A 112 3.60 -23.83 3.69
N ASN A 113 2.99 -24.82 3.06
CA ASN A 113 3.28 -25.20 1.69
C ASN A 113 2.10 -25.95 1.05
N HIS A 114 2.10 -26.05 -0.28
CA HIS A 114 1.12 -26.85 -1.00
C HIS A 114 1.47 -28.35 -0.96
N MET A 115 0.47 -29.20 -1.08
CA MET A 115 0.66 -30.65 -1.24
C MET A 115 1.39 -30.94 -2.58
N LYS A 116 2.12 -32.05 -2.63
CA LYS A 116 2.85 -32.47 -3.83
C LYS A 116 1.93 -32.48 -5.08
N GLY A 117 2.33 -31.78 -6.13
CA GLY A 117 1.58 -31.68 -7.40
C GLY A 117 0.40 -30.70 -7.36
N LYS A 118 0.28 -29.87 -6.33
CA LYS A 118 -0.67 -28.76 -6.21
C LYS A 118 0.05 -27.43 -6.32
N HIS A 119 -0.72 -26.35 -6.35
CA HIS A 119 -0.25 -24.95 -6.45
C HIS A 119 -0.79 -24.13 -5.29
N ASP A 120 -0.10 -23.06 -4.93
CA ASP A 120 -0.47 -22.08 -3.90
C ASP A 120 -0.40 -20.62 -4.43
N ASP A 121 -0.43 -20.47 -5.76
CA ASP A 121 -0.21 -19.17 -6.42
C ASP A 121 -1.25 -18.12 -6.00
N LEU A 122 -2.53 -18.51 -5.92
CA LEU A 122 -3.60 -17.60 -5.52
C LEU A 122 -3.55 -17.27 -4.02
N ILE A 123 -3.19 -18.24 -3.18
CA ILE A 123 -2.99 -18.03 -1.75
C ILE A 123 -1.87 -17.02 -1.55
N MET A 124 -0.73 -17.22 -2.22
CA MET A 124 0.41 -16.34 -2.09
C MET A 124 0.12 -14.94 -2.63
N ALA A 125 -0.59 -14.82 -3.76
CA ALA A 125 -1.00 -13.52 -4.30
C ALA A 125 -1.90 -12.74 -3.32
N LEU A 126 -2.89 -13.41 -2.74
CA LEU A 126 -3.77 -12.80 -1.75
C LEU A 126 -3.03 -12.46 -0.45
N ALA A 127 -2.21 -13.37 0.05
CA ALA A 127 -1.42 -13.16 1.26
C ALA A 127 -0.48 -11.95 1.13
N MET A 128 0.15 -11.77 -0.04
CA MET A 128 0.95 -10.58 -0.33
C MET A 128 0.11 -9.30 -0.33
N ALA A 129 -1.06 -9.33 -0.95
CA ALA A 129 -1.95 -8.17 -0.99
C ALA A 129 -2.39 -7.75 0.42
N LEU A 130 -2.72 -8.70 1.28
CA LEU A 130 -3.10 -8.47 2.68
C LEU A 130 -1.91 -7.92 3.49
N TYR A 131 -0.75 -8.57 3.39
CA TYR A 131 0.47 -8.13 4.08
C TYR A 131 0.87 -6.71 3.72
N VAL A 132 0.89 -6.37 2.43
CA VAL A 132 1.22 -5.03 1.95
C VAL A 132 0.13 -4.03 2.31
N GLY A 133 -1.13 -4.42 2.23
CA GLY A 133 -2.27 -3.59 2.61
C GLY A 133 -2.20 -3.16 4.06
N GLU A 134 -1.98 -4.08 4.98
CA GLU A 134 -1.87 -3.80 6.41
C GLU A 134 -0.71 -2.85 6.74
N HIS A 135 0.47 -3.11 6.18
CA HIS A 135 1.64 -2.25 6.38
C HIS A 135 1.43 -0.85 5.80
N SER A 136 0.83 -0.75 4.62
CA SER A 136 0.51 0.54 3.99
C SER A 136 -0.51 1.35 4.78
N PHE A 137 -1.52 0.71 5.36
CA PHE A 137 -2.50 1.39 6.23
C PHE A 137 -1.86 1.89 7.53
N THR A 138 -1.00 1.08 8.15
CA THR A 138 -0.29 1.47 9.37
C THR A 138 0.59 2.69 9.13
N ASP A 139 1.31 2.73 8.01
CA ASP A 139 2.18 3.86 7.66
C ASP A 139 1.38 5.13 7.34
N LEU A 140 0.23 5.01 6.67
CA LEU A 140 -0.67 6.14 6.42
C LEU A 140 -1.24 6.71 7.71
N ASN A 141 -1.65 5.85 8.64
CA ASN A 141 -2.17 6.31 9.95
C ASN A 141 -1.08 7.03 10.75
N LYS A 142 0.14 6.51 10.80
CA LYS A 142 1.28 7.18 11.45
C LYS A 142 1.57 8.55 10.82
N ALA A 143 1.53 8.65 9.49
CA ALA A 143 1.74 9.91 8.78
C ALA A 143 0.64 10.93 9.10
N ASN A 144 -0.62 10.49 9.15
CA ASN A 144 -1.76 11.33 9.52
C ASN A 144 -1.66 11.80 10.99
N ASP A 145 -1.28 10.91 11.92
CA ASP A 145 -1.10 11.27 13.33
C ASP A 145 0.05 12.26 13.52
N LEU A 146 1.16 12.08 12.79
CA LEU A 146 2.27 13.03 12.80
C LEU A 146 1.86 14.41 12.26
N THR A 147 1.12 14.44 11.15
CA THR A 147 0.61 15.68 10.55
C THR A 147 -0.36 16.39 11.52
N LYS A 148 -1.22 15.62 12.17
CA LYS A 148 -2.15 16.15 13.19
C LYS A 148 -1.39 16.72 14.38
N ALA A 149 -0.38 16.01 14.90
CA ALA A 149 0.44 16.50 16.01
C ALA A 149 1.22 17.77 15.64
N MET A 150 1.73 17.88 14.40
CA MET A 150 2.36 19.10 13.91
C MET A 150 1.36 20.28 13.85
N LEU A 151 0.15 20.06 13.34
CA LEU A 151 -0.89 21.09 13.28
C LEU A 151 -1.34 21.52 14.67
N ASP A 152 -1.52 20.58 15.59
CA ASP A 152 -1.88 20.87 16.98
C ASP A 152 -0.76 21.63 17.71
N GLY A 153 0.51 21.32 17.43
CA GLY A 153 1.66 22.07 17.94
C GLY A 153 1.72 23.52 17.42
N TRP A 154 1.32 23.74 16.18
CA TRP A 154 1.25 25.11 15.61
C TRP A 154 0.10 25.91 16.20
N THR A 155 -1.05 25.29 16.43
CA THR A 155 -2.21 25.97 17.04
C THR A 155 -2.00 26.27 18.52
N SER A 156 -1.28 25.40 19.25
CA SER A 156 -0.98 25.62 20.67
C SER A 156 0.00 26.78 20.91
N ASN A 157 1.01 26.92 20.03
CA ASN A 157 1.99 28.02 20.14
C ASN A 157 1.42 29.40 19.77
N SER A 158 0.28 29.48 19.12
CA SER A 158 -0.36 30.75 18.77
C SER A 158 -1.11 31.39 19.95
N HIS A 159 -1.30 30.67 21.07
CA HIS A 159 -2.07 31.18 22.23
C HIS A 159 -1.21 31.70 23.38
N GLU A 160 0.11 31.42 23.42
CA GLU A 160 0.97 31.84 24.53
C GLU A 160 1.80 33.12 24.30
N ASN A 161 1.77 33.74 23.11
CA ASN A 161 2.51 34.96 22.83
C ASN A 161 1.57 36.14 22.47
N SER A 162 0.74 36.55 23.42
CA SER A 162 -0.06 37.77 23.27
C SER A 162 0.73 39.08 23.48
N ASP A 163 2.05 39.02 23.72
CA ASP A 163 2.92 40.18 23.96
C ASP A 163 3.96 40.45 22.84
N MET A 164 3.81 39.87 21.67
CA MET A 164 4.63 40.29 20.52
C MET A 164 3.98 41.47 19.78
N PRO A 165 4.72 42.56 19.49
CA PRO A 165 4.22 43.63 18.63
C PRO A 165 3.85 43.06 17.26
N SER A 166 2.67 43.41 16.75
CA SER A 166 2.12 43.02 15.45
C SER A 166 3.09 43.34 14.31
N SER A 167 4.00 42.44 14.01
CA SER A 167 4.67 42.44 12.71
C SER A 167 3.71 41.75 11.74
N GLU A 168 3.22 42.49 10.77
CA GLU A 168 2.40 41.94 9.70
C GLU A 168 3.10 40.72 9.05
N PRO A 169 2.37 39.62 8.77
CA PRO A 169 2.97 38.45 8.15
C PRO A 169 3.44 38.78 6.75
N VAL A 170 4.72 38.59 6.51
CA VAL A 170 5.45 38.90 5.27
C VAL A 170 4.95 38.07 4.06
N PHE A 171 4.03 37.15 4.26
CA PHE A 171 3.36 36.41 3.20
C PHE A 171 1.86 36.65 3.30
N GLY A 172 1.32 37.43 2.37
CA GLY A 172 -0.10 37.72 2.23
C GLY A 172 -0.91 36.47 1.83
N VAL A 173 -1.17 35.60 2.80
CA VAL A 173 -2.23 34.61 2.69
C VAL A 173 -3.47 35.23 3.34
N THR A 174 -4.23 35.98 2.54
CA THR A 174 -5.55 36.46 2.92
C THR A 174 -6.42 35.24 3.25
N GLY A 175 -7.18 35.34 4.37
CA GLY A 175 -7.94 34.25 4.99
C GLY A 175 -9.07 33.59 4.17
N ALA A 176 -9.06 33.67 2.85
CA ALA A 176 -9.99 32.98 1.95
C ALA A 176 -9.62 31.49 1.72
N GLY A 177 -8.32 31.13 1.85
CA GLY A 177 -7.87 29.76 1.54
C GLY A 177 -8.28 28.69 2.55
N ASN A 178 -8.52 29.07 3.81
CA ASN A 178 -8.83 28.08 4.86
C ASN A 178 -10.25 27.49 4.75
N ASN A 179 -11.18 28.18 4.11
CA ASN A 179 -12.55 27.66 3.95
C ASN A 179 -12.68 26.71 2.77
N GLU A 180 -11.89 26.87 1.71
CA GLU A 180 -11.90 25.95 0.57
C GLU A 180 -11.19 24.63 0.91
N ILE A 181 -10.07 24.68 1.65
CA ILE A 181 -9.38 23.48 2.12
C ILE A 181 -10.28 22.68 3.06
N LYS A 182 -10.98 23.33 4.00
CA LYS A 182 -11.97 22.66 4.86
C LYS A 182 -13.14 22.08 4.07
N LYS A 183 -13.61 22.77 3.04
CA LYS A 183 -14.70 22.29 2.19
C LYS A 183 -14.29 21.05 1.39
N GLN A 184 -13.09 21.05 0.82
CA GLN A 184 -12.53 19.92 0.08
C GLN A 184 -12.25 18.71 0.99
N TYR A 185 -11.88 18.92 2.26
CA TYR A 185 -11.71 17.88 3.27
C TYR A 185 -13.04 17.25 3.68
N ILE A 186 -14.10 18.05 3.79
CA ILE A 186 -15.45 17.56 4.10
C ILE A 186 -16.06 16.83 2.90
N GLU A 187 -15.85 17.29 1.69
CA GLU A 187 -16.33 16.64 0.47
C GLU A 187 -15.69 15.27 0.23
N ASN A 188 -14.44 15.07 0.66
CA ASN A 188 -13.74 13.78 0.50
C ASN A 188 -13.89 12.85 1.72
N SER A 189 -14.50 13.28 2.80
CA SER A 189 -14.66 12.46 4.03
C SER A 189 -15.57 11.23 3.82
N TRP A 190 -16.44 11.24 2.81
CA TRP A 190 -17.29 10.11 2.45
C TRP A 190 -16.51 8.90 1.91
N LEU A 191 -15.28 9.12 1.37
CA LEU A 191 -14.40 8.06 0.90
C LEU A 191 -13.89 7.16 2.05
N PHE A 192 -13.90 7.66 3.28
CA PHE A 192 -13.38 6.98 4.47
C PHE A 192 -14.46 6.54 5.45
N THR A 193 -15.73 6.78 5.15
CA THR A 193 -16.82 6.33 6.02
C THR A 193 -17.10 4.85 5.80
N LYS A 194 -16.73 4.04 6.80
CA LYS A 194 -17.09 2.63 6.88
C LYS A 194 -18.60 2.47 6.72
N ARG A 195 -19.07 1.84 5.66
CA ARG A 195 -20.46 1.37 5.61
C ARG A 195 -20.59 0.25 6.65
N ARG A 196 -21.46 0.48 7.62
CA ARG A 196 -21.98 -0.56 8.52
C ARG A 196 -22.82 -1.56 7.75
#